data_a1182c25a1c0e496abb2e9cc14ab3ad3
#
_entry.id   a1182c25a1c0e496abb2e9cc14ab3ad3
#
_cell.length_a   1.000
_cell.length_b   1.000
_cell.length_c   1.000
_cell.angle_alpha   90.00
_cell.angle_beta   90.00
_cell.angle_gamma   90.00
#
_symmetry.space_group_name_H-M   'P 1'
#
loop_
_entity.id
_entity.type
_entity.pdbx_description
1 polymer ?
#
loop_
_entity_poly.entity_id
_entity_poly.type
_entity_poly.pdbx_seq_one_letter_code
_entity_poly.pdbx_strand_id
1 'polypeptide(L)'
;MNSLYQTSIHSLPLLGHGKVRDNYAVGDDKILIVTTDRLSAFDVVMNEPIPGKGKVLNQMSDFWFEKLGHIVPNHLTGVAPESVVAPEEVAQVQGRAVVAKRLKPIMVEAVVRGYIIGSGWKDYQDTGSICGIKLPAGLQQAEKLPEPIFTPAAKAELGEHDENISFAEMEERIGAELAAKMRDVAIALYQTAAEYAATRGIIIADTKFEFGLDDNGVMHLMDEVLTADSSRFWPADSYQPGISPPSFDKQFVRDYLETLTWGKTAPAPALPADVIEKTQAKYFEAIERLTGEKLKA
;
A
#
# COMPACT_ATOMS: atom_id res chain seq x y z
N MET A 1 12.75 12.56 15.89
CA MET A 1 12.74 12.53 14.40
C MET A 1 11.76 13.59 13.96
N ASN A 2 12.16 14.53 13.09
CA ASN A 2 11.23 15.54 12.57
C ASN A 2 10.24 14.88 11.64
N SER A 3 8.94 15.14 11.83
CA SER A 3 7.90 14.66 10.94
C SER A 3 7.73 15.58 9.75
N LEU A 4 7.37 15.01 8.60
CA LEU A 4 7.03 15.73 7.37
C LEU A 4 5.55 15.50 7.05
N TYR A 5 4.72 16.50 7.30
CA TYR A 5 3.28 16.41 6.96
C TYR A 5 3.04 16.71 5.47
N GLN A 6 3.68 17.73 4.94
CA GLN A 6 3.57 18.14 3.55
C GLN A 6 4.91 18.70 3.10
N THR A 7 5.27 18.45 1.84
CA THR A 7 6.49 18.99 1.23
C THR A 7 6.30 20.45 0.80
N SER A 8 7.43 21.17 0.76
CA SER A 8 7.52 22.53 0.21
C SER A 8 8.72 22.61 -0.76
N ILE A 9 8.73 21.72 -1.76
CA ILE A 9 9.74 21.69 -2.83
C ILE A 9 9.32 22.69 -3.88
N HIS A 10 10.18 23.68 -4.16
CA HIS A 10 9.95 24.74 -5.12
C HIS A 10 10.81 24.61 -6.39
N SER A 11 11.87 23.79 -6.33
CA SER A 11 12.76 23.52 -7.47
C SER A 11 12.14 22.66 -8.57
N LEU A 12 11.02 21.97 -8.27
CA LEU A 12 10.30 21.11 -9.21
C LEU A 12 8.83 21.48 -9.31
N PRO A 13 8.20 21.32 -10.49
CA PRO A 13 6.75 21.51 -10.63
C PRO A 13 5.98 20.47 -9.84
N LEU A 14 5.07 20.92 -8.97
CA LEU A 14 4.15 20.06 -8.24
C LEU A 14 3.12 19.47 -9.21
N LEU A 15 2.97 18.13 -9.19
CA LEU A 15 1.92 17.40 -9.93
C LEU A 15 0.67 17.22 -9.07
N GLY A 16 0.83 17.04 -7.75
CA GLY A 16 -0.28 16.94 -6.82
C GLY A 16 0.10 16.37 -5.46
N HIS A 17 -0.79 16.59 -4.51
CA HIS A 17 -0.75 16.00 -3.17
C HIS A 17 -1.75 14.85 -3.11
N GLY A 18 -1.25 13.63 -2.91
CA GLY A 18 -2.09 12.47 -2.59
C GLY A 18 -2.42 12.39 -1.09
N LYS A 19 -3.11 11.33 -0.68
CA LYS A 19 -3.45 11.09 0.73
C LYS A 19 -2.20 11.04 1.63
N VAL A 20 -1.10 10.45 1.13
CA VAL A 20 0.15 10.25 1.90
C VAL A 20 1.42 10.58 1.11
N ARG A 21 1.32 10.90 -0.18
CA ARG A 21 2.46 11.21 -1.06
C ARG A 21 2.29 12.54 -1.76
N ASP A 22 3.41 13.20 -1.99
CA ASP A 22 3.49 14.41 -2.80
C ASP A 22 4.33 14.12 -4.04
N ASN A 23 3.80 14.45 -5.21
CA ASN A 23 4.41 14.09 -6.49
C ASN A 23 4.84 15.35 -7.26
N TYR A 24 6.05 15.31 -7.82
CA TYR A 24 6.65 16.41 -8.58
C TYR A 24 7.14 15.91 -9.93
N ALA A 25 7.08 16.77 -10.96
CA ALA A 25 7.65 16.45 -12.26
C ALA A 25 9.18 16.56 -12.24
N VAL A 26 9.87 15.57 -12.81
CA VAL A 26 11.32 15.59 -13.04
C VAL A 26 11.56 15.41 -14.54
N GLY A 27 11.68 16.53 -15.26
CA GLY A 27 11.63 16.53 -16.71
C GLY A 27 10.26 16.08 -17.22
N ASP A 28 10.24 15.49 -18.42
CA ASP A 28 9.00 15.07 -19.09
C ASP A 28 8.63 13.61 -18.78
N ASP A 29 9.63 12.79 -18.46
CA ASP A 29 9.55 11.33 -18.42
C ASP A 29 9.64 10.72 -17.01
N LYS A 30 9.86 11.53 -15.96
CA LYS A 30 10.02 11.07 -14.59
C LYS A 30 9.16 11.86 -13.61
N ILE A 31 8.97 11.25 -12.44
CA ILE A 31 8.34 11.87 -11.28
C ILE A 31 9.18 11.64 -10.03
N LEU A 32 9.24 12.64 -9.17
CA LEU A 32 9.71 12.49 -7.81
C LEU A 32 8.47 12.20 -6.93
N ILE A 33 8.48 11.07 -6.25
CA ILE A 33 7.43 10.65 -5.30
C ILE A 33 8.00 10.79 -3.91
N VAL A 34 7.43 11.67 -3.09
CA VAL A 34 7.85 11.88 -1.70
C VAL A 34 6.78 11.32 -0.75
N THR A 35 7.15 10.30 0.00
CA THR A 35 6.27 9.70 1.00
C THR A 35 6.32 10.50 2.29
N THR A 36 5.20 11.11 2.67
CA THR A 36 5.07 11.94 3.87
C THR A 36 4.69 11.09 5.09
N ASP A 37 4.68 11.74 6.26
CA ASP A 37 4.27 11.09 7.51
C ASP A 37 2.74 11.21 7.75
N ARG A 38 1.97 11.70 6.77
CA ARG A 38 0.51 11.69 6.82
C ARG A 38 -0.01 10.25 6.95
N LEU A 39 -1.09 10.09 7.69
CA LEU A 39 -1.83 8.84 7.77
C LEU A 39 -3.25 9.06 7.26
N SER A 40 -3.73 8.16 6.42
CA SER A 40 -5.11 8.11 5.99
C SER A 40 -5.80 6.87 6.57
N ALA A 41 -6.95 7.07 7.20
CA ALA A 41 -7.81 6.00 7.68
C ALA A 41 -9.25 6.28 7.28
N PHE A 42 -9.98 5.26 6.81
CA PHE A 42 -11.35 5.41 6.27
C PHE A 42 -11.43 6.50 5.17
N ASP A 43 -10.40 6.58 4.32
CA ASP A 43 -10.20 7.56 3.25
C ASP A 43 -10.08 9.02 3.68
N VAL A 44 -10.01 9.29 4.99
CA VAL A 44 -9.78 10.61 5.57
C VAL A 44 -8.33 10.73 6.02
N VAL A 45 -7.65 11.80 5.63
CA VAL A 45 -6.29 12.12 6.08
C VAL A 45 -6.36 12.71 7.49
N MET A 46 -5.62 12.11 8.43
CA MET A 46 -5.51 12.57 9.81
C MET A 46 -4.70 13.87 9.89
N ASN A 47 -5.02 14.71 10.87
CA ASN A 47 -4.31 15.98 11.06
C ASN A 47 -2.91 15.81 11.63
N GLU A 48 -2.71 14.78 12.46
CA GLU A 48 -1.43 14.49 13.09
C GLU A 48 -0.62 13.50 12.25
N PRO A 49 0.65 13.79 11.94
CA PRO A 49 1.55 12.86 11.27
C PRO A 49 2.01 11.75 12.22
N ILE A 50 2.34 10.60 11.67
CA ILE A 50 3.06 9.53 12.37
C ILE A 50 4.56 9.69 12.06
N PRO A 51 5.40 10.17 13.02
CA PRO A 51 6.78 10.53 12.74
C PRO A 51 7.60 9.35 12.21
N GLY A 52 8.26 9.54 11.06
CA GLY A 52 9.08 8.52 10.41
C GLY A 52 8.33 7.50 9.55
N LYS A 53 6.97 7.55 9.53
CA LYS A 53 6.15 6.65 8.71
C LYS A 53 6.54 6.68 7.24
N GLY A 54 6.75 7.86 6.67
CA GLY A 54 7.13 8.01 5.26
C GLY A 54 8.43 7.31 4.92
N LYS A 55 9.42 7.39 5.81
CA LYS A 55 10.69 6.67 5.64
C LYS A 55 10.50 5.15 5.72
N VAL A 56 9.68 4.67 6.66
CA VAL A 56 9.37 3.23 6.77
C VAL A 56 8.74 2.71 5.50
N LEU A 57 7.70 3.37 5.00
CA LEU A 57 6.99 2.91 3.80
C LEU A 57 7.89 2.92 2.56
N ASN A 58 8.71 3.97 2.39
CA ASN A 58 9.64 4.04 1.28
C ASN A 58 10.66 2.91 1.32
N GLN A 59 11.32 2.69 2.47
CA GLN A 59 12.33 1.65 2.62
C GLN A 59 11.73 0.24 2.52
N MET A 60 10.47 0.03 2.96
CA MET A 60 9.76 -1.23 2.72
C MET A 60 9.51 -1.46 1.23
N SER A 61 9.04 -0.45 0.50
CA SER A 61 8.85 -0.53 -0.94
C SER A 61 10.14 -0.83 -1.68
N ASP A 62 11.24 -0.11 -1.36
CA ASP A 62 12.55 -0.30 -1.98
C ASP A 62 13.06 -1.73 -1.78
N PHE A 63 12.94 -2.26 -0.56
CA PHE A 63 13.27 -3.65 -0.24
C PHE A 63 12.49 -4.65 -1.12
N TRP A 64 11.19 -4.45 -1.29
CA TRP A 64 10.37 -5.33 -2.09
C TRP A 64 10.58 -5.16 -3.59
N PHE A 65 10.79 -3.95 -4.09
CA PHE A 65 11.13 -3.71 -5.50
C PHE A 65 12.42 -4.42 -5.89
N GLU A 66 13.44 -4.41 -5.01
CA GLU A 66 14.69 -5.16 -5.22
C GLU A 66 14.44 -6.67 -5.22
N LYS A 67 13.74 -7.17 -4.21
CA LYS A 67 13.51 -8.61 -4.02
C LYS A 67 12.64 -9.23 -5.10
N LEU A 68 11.65 -8.49 -5.60
CA LEU A 68 10.64 -8.98 -6.57
C LEU A 68 10.93 -8.56 -8.02
N GLY A 69 12.00 -7.81 -8.26
CA GLY A 69 12.34 -7.27 -9.59
C GLY A 69 12.58 -8.30 -10.68
N HIS A 70 12.78 -9.57 -10.33
CA HIS A 70 12.88 -10.70 -11.26
C HIS A 70 11.52 -11.17 -11.82
N ILE A 71 10.39 -10.79 -11.20
CA ILE A 71 9.04 -11.22 -11.62
C ILE A 71 8.48 -10.23 -12.66
N VAL A 72 8.61 -8.94 -12.40
CA VAL A 72 8.11 -7.88 -13.27
C VAL A 72 8.99 -6.64 -13.14
N PRO A 73 9.25 -5.90 -14.23
CA PRO A 73 9.95 -4.63 -14.12
C PRO A 73 9.15 -3.64 -13.25
N ASN A 74 9.86 -2.71 -12.62
CA ASN A 74 9.23 -1.68 -11.79
C ASN A 74 9.57 -0.27 -12.31
N HIS A 75 8.97 0.73 -11.68
CA HIS A 75 9.08 2.13 -12.10
C HIS A 75 10.34 2.85 -11.62
N LEU A 76 11.15 2.25 -10.74
CA LEU A 76 12.33 2.93 -10.19
C LEU A 76 13.35 3.21 -11.27
N THR A 77 13.95 4.41 -11.23
CA THR A 77 14.97 4.84 -12.19
C THR A 77 16.39 4.66 -11.69
N GLY A 78 16.58 4.49 -10.38
CA GLY A 78 17.89 4.50 -9.72
C GLY A 78 18.50 5.90 -9.57
N VAL A 79 17.81 6.96 -10.01
CA VAL A 79 18.24 8.35 -9.79
C VAL A 79 18.05 8.72 -8.32
N ALA A 80 19.08 9.27 -7.70
CA ALA A 80 19.00 9.70 -6.31
C ALA A 80 18.05 10.90 -6.16
N PRO A 81 17.05 10.85 -5.27
CA PRO A 81 16.10 11.96 -5.09
C PRO A 81 16.77 13.29 -4.73
N GLU A 82 17.85 13.21 -3.97
CA GLU A 82 18.65 14.38 -3.54
C GLU A 82 19.30 15.12 -4.73
N SER A 83 19.50 14.43 -5.85
CA SER A 83 20.14 15.03 -7.04
C SER A 83 19.19 15.83 -7.92
N VAL A 84 17.88 15.74 -7.69
CA VAL A 84 16.86 16.41 -8.52
C VAL A 84 16.19 17.59 -7.84
N VAL A 85 16.49 17.85 -6.55
CA VAL A 85 15.96 18.96 -5.77
C VAL A 85 17.05 19.97 -5.43
N ALA A 86 16.68 21.18 -5.03
CA ALA A 86 17.65 22.18 -4.54
C ALA A 86 18.30 21.73 -3.22
N PRO A 87 19.55 22.16 -2.92
CA PRO A 87 20.27 21.72 -1.72
C PRO A 87 19.52 21.94 -0.41
N GLU A 88 18.77 23.03 -0.28
CA GLU A 88 17.95 23.36 0.88
C GLU A 88 16.70 22.46 1.03
N GLU A 89 16.33 21.74 -0.01
CA GLU A 89 15.14 20.85 -0.03
C GLU A 89 15.50 19.39 0.22
N VAL A 90 16.78 19.03 0.21
CA VAL A 90 17.29 17.66 0.35
C VAL A 90 16.73 16.96 1.60
N ALA A 91 16.61 17.65 2.71
CA ALA A 91 16.07 17.08 3.95
C ALA A 91 14.62 16.58 3.83
N GLN A 92 13.86 17.07 2.84
CA GLN A 92 12.47 16.66 2.61
C GLN A 92 12.36 15.35 1.82
N VAL A 93 13.41 14.97 1.09
CA VAL A 93 13.40 13.76 0.22
C VAL A 93 14.25 12.62 0.79
N GLN A 94 15.20 12.92 1.65
CA GLN A 94 16.18 11.96 2.17
C GLN A 94 15.51 10.78 2.89
N GLY A 95 15.73 9.56 2.35
CA GLY A 95 15.25 8.30 2.91
C GLY A 95 13.74 8.08 2.81
N ARG A 96 12.99 8.94 2.08
CA ARG A 96 11.54 8.87 1.94
C ARG A 96 11.00 9.16 0.55
N ALA A 97 11.86 9.23 -0.45
CA ALA A 97 11.47 9.55 -1.80
C ALA A 97 12.15 8.64 -2.82
N VAL A 98 11.55 8.54 -3.99
CA VAL A 98 12.10 7.86 -5.16
C VAL A 98 11.88 8.71 -6.40
N VAL A 99 12.81 8.61 -7.36
CA VAL A 99 12.61 9.11 -8.71
C VAL A 99 12.14 7.94 -9.58
N ALA A 100 10.93 8.02 -10.07
CA ALA A 100 10.26 6.97 -10.81
C ALA A 100 10.01 7.38 -12.26
N LYS A 101 9.85 6.39 -13.15
CA LYS A 101 9.37 6.59 -14.51
C LYS A 101 7.94 7.14 -14.48
N ARG A 102 7.62 8.06 -15.37
CA ARG A 102 6.26 8.51 -15.57
C ARG A 102 5.53 7.49 -16.46
N LEU A 103 4.74 6.62 -15.84
CA LEU A 103 3.98 5.57 -16.50
C LEU A 103 2.54 6.02 -16.74
N LYS A 104 1.87 5.40 -17.71
CA LYS A 104 0.41 5.50 -17.86
C LYS A 104 -0.25 4.52 -16.88
N PRO A 105 -0.95 5.00 -15.84
CA PRO A 105 -1.56 4.12 -14.85
C PRO A 105 -2.61 3.20 -15.47
N ILE A 106 -2.65 1.95 -15.02
CA ILE A 106 -3.78 1.06 -15.27
C ILE A 106 -4.82 1.35 -14.17
N MET A 107 -6.05 1.72 -14.58
CA MET A 107 -7.10 2.19 -13.67
C MET A 107 -7.86 1.05 -12.99
N VAL A 108 -7.13 0.01 -12.62
CA VAL A 108 -7.59 -1.15 -11.86
C VAL A 108 -6.52 -1.47 -10.81
N GLU A 109 -6.95 -1.64 -9.58
CA GLU A 109 -6.09 -2.09 -8.48
C GLU A 109 -6.04 -3.62 -8.44
N ALA A 110 -4.84 -4.17 -8.35
CA ALA A 110 -4.60 -5.61 -8.27
C ALA A 110 -4.55 -6.04 -6.80
N VAL A 111 -5.68 -6.42 -6.26
CA VAL A 111 -5.76 -6.92 -4.87
C VAL A 111 -5.62 -8.44 -4.88
N VAL A 112 -4.67 -8.94 -4.08
CA VAL A 112 -4.50 -10.39 -3.84
C VAL A 112 -4.77 -10.69 -2.38
N ARG A 113 -5.59 -11.70 -2.12
CA ARG A 113 -5.99 -12.11 -0.76
C ARG A 113 -5.59 -13.56 -0.51
N GLY A 114 -4.78 -13.78 0.52
CA GLY A 114 -4.50 -15.11 1.04
C GLY A 114 -5.32 -15.45 2.27
N TYR A 115 -5.99 -14.45 2.84
CA TYR A 115 -6.85 -14.55 4.03
C TYR A 115 -8.11 -13.72 3.82
N ILE A 116 -9.21 -14.13 4.46
CA ILE A 116 -10.50 -13.46 4.29
C ILE A 116 -10.70 -12.38 5.37
N ILE A 117 -10.54 -11.10 4.98
CA ILE A 117 -10.62 -9.94 5.89
C ILE A 117 -11.08 -8.68 5.14
N GLY A 118 -11.45 -7.64 5.86
CA GLY A 118 -11.82 -6.33 5.31
C GLY A 118 -13.04 -6.37 4.40
N SER A 119 -12.99 -5.72 3.22
CA SER A 119 -14.10 -5.73 2.26
C SER A 119 -14.43 -7.14 1.77
N GLY A 120 -13.41 -7.98 1.55
CA GLY A 120 -13.63 -9.37 1.15
C GLY A 120 -14.39 -10.19 2.19
N TRP A 121 -14.18 -9.96 3.48
CA TRP A 121 -14.98 -10.59 4.54
C TRP A 121 -16.45 -10.15 4.48
N LYS A 122 -16.70 -8.87 4.25
CA LYS A 122 -18.08 -8.36 4.11
C LYS A 122 -18.78 -8.97 2.89
N ASP A 123 -18.14 -8.95 1.72
CA ASP A 123 -18.69 -9.54 0.51
C ASP A 123 -19.00 -11.03 0.69
N TYR A 124 -18.11 -11.77 1.36
CA TYR A 124 -18.34 -13.18 1.67
C TYR A 124 -19.52 -13.40 2.61
N GLN A 125 -19.67 -12.58 3.65
CA GLN A 125 -20.82 -12.68 4.56
C GLN A 125 -22.16 -12.45 3.82
N ASP A 126 -22.17 -11.52 2.86
CA ASP A 126 -23.36 -11.14 2.13
C ASP A 126 -23.72 -12.15 1.02
N THR A 127 -22.70 -12.69 0.34
CA THR A 127 -22.91 -13.44 -0.92
C THR A 127 -22.27 -14.83 -0.97
N GLY A 128 -21.40 -15.16 -0.03
CA GLY A 128 -20.55 -16.38 -0.06
C GLY A 128 -19.45 -16.32 -1.13
N SER A 129 -19.19 -15.13 -1.70
CA SER A 129 -18.22 -14.92 -2.78
C SER A 129 -17.49 -13.59 -2.64
N ILE A 130 -16.34 -13.44 -3.31
CA ILE A 130 -15.61 -12.17 -3.46
C ILE A 130 -15.32 -11.97 -4.94
N CYS A 131 -15.71 -10.83 -5.53
CA CYS A 131 -15.52 -10.55 -6.97
C CYS A 131 -16.07 -11.67 -7.89
N GLY A 132 -17.15 -12.34 -7.49
CA GLY A 132 -17.73 -13.48 -8.21
C GLY A 132 -17.04 -14.83 -7.95
N ILE A 133 -15.95 -14.88 -7.21
CA ILE A 133 -15.25 -16.11 -6.81
C ILE A 133 -15.99 -16.73 -5.63
N LYS A 134 -16.62 -17.89 -5.83
CA LYS A 134 -17.27 -18.64 -4.75
C LYS A 134 -16.24 -19.23 -3.80
N LEU A 135 -16.44 -19.03 -2.51
CA LEU A 135 -15.57 -19.54 -1.46
C LEU A 135 -16.27 -20.69 -0.68
N PRO A 136 -15.49 -21.55 0.00
CA PRO A 136 -16.06 -22.58 0.86
C PRO A 136 -17.01 -21.98 1.92
N ALA A 137 -18.09 -22.69 2.24
CA ALA A 137 -19.01 -22.29 3.30
C ALA A 137 -18.36 -22.45 4.69
N GLY A 138 -18.71 -21.57 5.62
CA GLY A 138 -18.27 -21.66 7.03
C GLY A 138 -16.91 -21.08 7.32
N LEU A 139 -16.28 -20.33 6.39
CA LEU A 139 -15.06 -19.61 6.68
C LEU A 139 -15.28 -18.58 7.78
N GLN A 140 -14.28 -18.42 8.63
CA GLN A 140 -14.24 -17.43 9.71
C GLN A 140 -13.47 -16.18 9.28
N GLN A 141 -13.72 -15.08 9.97
CA GLN A 141 -12.93 -13.86 9.74
C GLN A 141 -11.44 -14.13 9.94
N ALA A 142 -10.60 -13.57 9.08
CA ALA A 142 -9.15 -13.75 9.06
C ALA A 142 -8.69 -15.19 8.80
N GLU A 143 -9.58 -16.11 8.38
CA GLU A 143 -9.19 -17.46 8.03
C GLU A 143 -8.35 -17.47 6.74
N LYS A 144 -7.36 -18.38 6.69
CA LYS A 144 -6.52 -18.57 5.51
C LYS A 144 -7.35 -19.21 4.41
N LEU A 145 -7.30 -18.64 3.22
CA LEU A 145 -7.93 -19.22 2.03
C LEU A 145 -7.15 -20.46 1.55
N PRO A 146 -7.83 -21.43 0.91
CA PRO A 146 -7.17 -22.62 0.35
C PRO A 146 -6.06 -22.27 -0.64
N GLU A 147 -6.25 -21.21 -1.43
CA GLU A 147 -5.28 -20.62 -2.33
C GLU A 147 -5.46 -19.08 -2.34
N PRO A 148 -4.41 -18.31 -2.65
CA PRO A 148 -4.57 -16.88 -2.85
C PRO A 148 -5.49 -16.59 -4.02
N ILE A 149 -6.41 -15.63 -3.83
CA ILE A 149 -7.35 -15.19 -4.87
C ILE A 149 -7.03 -13.77 -5.34
N PHE A 150 -7.23 -13.53 -6.62
CA PHE A 150 -7.13 -12.20 -7.22
C PHE A 150 -8.52 -11.55 -7.25
N THR A 151 -8.64 -10.42 -6.59
CA THR A 151 -9.90 -9.68 -6.39
C THR A 151 -9.71 -8.24 -6.83
N PRO A 152 -9.83 -7.92 -8.13
CA PRO A 152 -9.56 -6.58 -8.63
C PRO A 152 -10.55 -5.56 -8.07
N ALA A 153 -10.09 -4.30 -7.97
CA ALA A 153 -10.96 -3.18 -7.64
C ALA A 153 -10.83 -2.08 -8.70
N ALA A 154 -11.93 -1.45 -9.03
CA ALA A 154 -11.91 -0.25 -9.87
C ALA A 154 -11.33 0.90 -9.06
N LYS A 155 -10.34 1.59 -9.63
CA LYS A 155 -9.77 2.78 -9.00
C LYS A 155 -10.79 3.91 -9.06
N ALA A 156 -11.25 4.36 -7.89
CA ALA A 156 -12.23 5.43 -7.77
C ALA A 156 -11.60 6.80 -8.03
N GLU A 157 -12.42 7.80 -8.32
CA GLU A 157 -12.00 9.20 -8.33
C GLU A 157 -11.61 9.67 -6.92
N LEU A 158 -10.83 10.75 -6.84
CA LEU A 158 -10.39 11.32 -5.56
C LEU A 158 -11.61 11.66 -4.66
N GLY A 159 -11.72 10.95 -3.55
CA GLY A 159 -12.80 11.14 -2.56
C GLY A 159 -13.87 10.05 -2.56
N GLU A 160 -13.83 9.13 -3.49
CA GLU A 160 -14.67 7.94 -3.54
C GLU A 160 -13.92 6.71 -3.05
N HIS A 161 -14.65 5.62 -2.79
CA HIS A 161 -14.07 4.34 -2.37
C HIS A 161 -13.87 3.43 -3.58
N ASP A 162 -12.74 2.72 -3.60
CA ASP A 162 -12.47 1.68 -4.59
C ASP A 162 -13.50 0.56 -4.44
N GLU A 163 -14.11 0.16 -5.56
CA GLU A 163 -15.13 -0.88 -5.60
C GLU A 163 -14.55 -2.19 -6.12
N ASN A 164 -14.80 -3.28 -5.39
CA ASN A 164 -14.47 -4.62 -5.87
C ASN A 164 -15.26 -4.90 -7.17
N ILE A 165 -14.56 -5.32 -8.21
CA ILE A 165 -15.15 -5.68 -9.51
C ILE A 165 -14.88 -7.15 -9.85
N SER A 166 -15.69 -7.74 -10.69
CA SER A 166 -15.42 -9.08 -11.21
C SER A 166 -14.22 -9.07 -12.18
N PHE A 167 -13.60 -10.24 -12.38
CA PHE A 167 -12.54 -10.37 -13.38
C PHE A 167 -13.04 -10.07 -14.80
N ALA A 168 -14.29 -10.44 -15.11
CA ALA A 168 -14.92 -10.12 -16.40
C ALA A 168 -15.05 -8.60 -16.63
N GLU A 169 -15.48 -7.86 -15.61
CA GLU A 169 -15.52 -6.39 -15.69
C GLU A 169 -14.12 -5.78 -15.84
N MET A 170 -13.10 -6.37 -15.20
CA MET A 170 -11.71 -5.96 -15.42
C MET A 170 -11.29 -6.19 -16.89
N GLU A 171 -11.61 -7.35 -17.47
CA GLU A 171 -11.34 -7.65 -18.89
C GLU A 171 -12.01 -6.65 -19.84
N GLU A 172 -13.24 -6.25 -19.53
CA GLU A 172 -13.95 -5.22 -20.32
C GLU A 172 -13.26 -3.85 -20.26
N ARG A 173 -12.66 -3.50 -19.11
CA ARG A 173 -12.00 -2.20 -18.88
C ARG A 173 -10.62 -2.10 -19.51
N ILE A 174 -9.80 -3.15 -19.41
CA ILE A 174 -8.37 -3.10 -19.77
C ILE A 174 -7.96 -4.11 -20.84
N GLY A 175 -8.88 -4.96 -21.30
CA GLY A 175 -8.64 -6.03 -22.26
C GLY A 175 -8.21 -7.34 -21.61
N ALA A 176 -8.61 -8.47 -22.17
CA ALA A 176 -8.43 -9.80 -21.60
C ALA A 176 -6.94 -10.18 -21.41
N GLU A 177 -6.08 -9.85 -22.38
CA GLU A 177 -4.65 -10.17 -22.32
C GLU A 177 -3.96 -9.45 -21.17
N LEU A 178 -4.18 -8.14 -21.03
CA LEU A 178 -3.58 -7.35 -19.95
C LEU A 178 -4.15 -7.74 -18.59
N ALA A 179 -5.45 -8.03 -18.51
CA ALA A 179 -6.11 -8.48 -17.29
C ALA A 179 -5.52 -9.82 -16.80
N ALA A 180 -5.37 -10.80 -17.69
CA ALA A 180 -4.76 -12.08 -17.36
C ALA A 180 -3.30 -11.93 -16.90
N LYS A 181 -2.51 -11.15 -17.62
CA LYS A 181 -1.10 -10.87 -17.25
C LYS A 181 -1.00 -10.21 -15.89
N MET A 182 -1.84 -9.20 -15.63
CA MET A 182 -1.84 -8.46 -14.36
C MET A 182 -2.21 -9.37 -13.18
N ARG A 183 -3.23 -10.24 -13.34
CA ARG A 183 -3.62 -11.25 -12.35
C ARG A 183 -2.47 -12.20 -12.04
N ASP A 184 -1.88 -12.80 -13.07
CA ASP A 184 -0.84 -13.83 -12.89
C ASP A 184 0.41 -13.26 -12.24
N VAL A 185 0.82 -12.05 -12.63
CA VAL A 185 1.94 -11.32 -12.02
C VAL A 185 1.62 -10.94 -10.57
N ALA A 186 0.42 -10.44 -10.28
CA ALA A 186 0.05 -10.05 -8.92
C ALA A 186 0.02 -11.25 -7.96
N ILE A 187 -0.48 -12.41 -8.39
CA ILE A 187 -0.46 -13.65 -7.61
C ILE A 187 0.99 -14.10 -7.37
N ALA A 188 1.84 -14.07 -8.39
CA ALA A 188 3.25 -14.46 -8.25
C ALA A 188 4.01 -13.54 -7.28
N LEU A 189 3.80 -12.23 -7.37
CA LEU A 189 4.35 -11.23 -6.43
C LEU A 189 3.91 -11.54 -5.00
N TYR A 190 2.60 -11.76 -4.79
CA TYR A 190 2.04 -12.06 -3.47
C TYR A 190 2.62 -13.35 -2.89
N GLN A 191 2.62 -14.45 -3.65
CA GLN A 191 3.10 -15.74 -3.17
C GLN A 191 4.58 -15.67 -2.77
N THR A 192 5.43 -15.11 -3.64
CA THR A 192 6.87 -14.94 -3.35
C THR A 192 7.10 -14.09 -2.09
N ALA A 193 6.34 -13.02 -1.94
CA ALA A 193 6.44 -12.14 -0.78
C ALA A 193 5.92 -12.82 0.50
N ALA A 194 4.79 -13.52 0.42
CA ALA A 194 4.19 -14.22 1.57
C ALA A 194 5.10 -15.34 2.09
N GLU A 195 5.74 -16.10 1.21
CA GLU A 195 6.73 -17.12 1.57
C GLU A 195 7.92 -16.48 2.31
N TYR A 196 8.47 -15.40 1.80
CA TYR A 196 9.56 -14.70 2.47
C TYR A 196 9.11 -14.14 3.83
N ALA A 197 7.99 -13.42 3.88
CA ALA A 197 7.48 -12.79 5.10
C ALA A 197 7.21 -13.84 6.20
N ALA A 198 6.75 -15.03 5.83
CA ALA A 198 6.56 -16.14 6.77
C ALA A 198 7.87 -16.54 7.48
N THR A 199 9.01 -16.51 6.79
CA THR A 199 10.34 -16.76 7.40
C THR A 199 10.74 -15.68 8.40
N ARG A 200 10.07 -14.53 8.37
CA ARG A 200 10.26 -13.37 9.25
C ARG A 200 9.19 -13.27 10.33
N GLY A 201 8.32 -14.28 10.48
CA GLY A 201 7.22 -14.28 11.42
C GLY A 201 6.11 -13.29 11.09
N ILE A 202 5.95 -12.94 9.81
CA ILE A 202 4.92 -12.02 9.31
C ILE A 202 4.00 -12.78 8.36
N ILE A 203 2.68 -12.64 8.58
CA ILE A 203 1.65 -13.04 7.64
C ILE A 203 1.26 -11.83 6.81
N ILE A 204 1.32 -11.95 5.48
CA ILE A 204 0.72 -10.99 4.55
C ILE A 204 -0.69 -11.50 4.25
N ALA A 205 -1.71 -10.88 4.85
CA ALA A 205 -3.10 -11.33 4.69
C ALA A 205 -3.66 -10.99 3.32
N ASP A 206 -3.48 -9.78 2.91
CA ASP A 206 -3.80 -9.25 1.58
C ASP A 206 -2.86 -8.11 1.22
N THR A 207 -2.82 -7.78 -0.04
CA THR A 207 -2.08 -6.64 -0.56
C THR A 207 -2.73 -6.09 -1.81
N LYS A 208 -2.46 -4.82 -2.08
CA LYS A 208 -2.87 -4.08 -3.26
C LYS A 208 -1.63 -3.67 -4.04
N PHE A 209 -1.59 -4.06 -5.31
CA PHE A 209 -0.56 -3.61 -6.26
C PHE A 209 -1.16 -2.62 -7.26
N GLU A 210 -0.33 -1.71 -7.72
CA GLU A 210 -0.64 -0.82 -8.84
C GLU A 210 0.34 -1.06 -9.98
N PHE A 211 -0.17 -1.00 -11.20
CA PHE A 211 0.60 -1.19 -12.42
C PHE A 211 0.41 -0.01 -13.39
N GLY A 212 1.41 0.22 -14.21
CA GLY A 212 1.37 1.19 -15.28
C GLY A 212 2.06 0.67 -16.52
N LEU A 213 1.77 1.28 -17.67
CA LEU A 213 2.39 0.97 -18.95
C LEU A 213 3.41 2.05 -19.29
N ASP A 214 4.56 1.63 -19.80
CA ASP A 214 5.50 2.55 -20.46
C ASP A 214 5.08 2.85 -21.91
N ASP A 215 5.83 3.69 -22.59
CA ASP A 215 5.55 4.10 -23.98
C ASP A 215 5.60 2.94 -24.99
N ASN A 216 6.21 1.82 -24.62
CA ASN A 216 6.26 0.60 -25.42
C ASN A 216 5.14 -0.39 -25.07
N GLY A 217 4.24 -0.03 -24.13
CA GLY A 217 3.18 -0.90 -23.64
C GLY A 217 3.65 -1.98 -22.67
N VAL A 218 4.86 -1.88 -22.13
CA VAL A 218 5.36 -2.81 -21.11
C VAL A 218 4.75 -2.48 -19.76
N MET A 219 4.19 -3.49 -19.11
CA MET A 219 3.61 -3.36 -17.77
C MET A 219 4.71 -3.33 -16.71
N HIS A 220 4.67 -2.31 -15.86
CA HIS A 220 5.57 -2.11 -14.72
C HIS A 220 4.78 -2.07 -13.41
N LEU A 221 5.35 -2.63 -12.34
CA LEU A 221 4.89 -2.42 -10.98
C LEU A 221 5.23 -1.00 -10.55
N MET A 222 4.28 -0.27 -9.99
CA MET A 222 4.43 1.13 -9.63
C MET A 222 3.83 1.46 -8.26
N ASP A 223 3.96 2.72 -7.86
CA ASP A 223 3.53 3.31 -6.59
C ASP A 223 4.26 2.70 -5.40
N GLU A 224 3.57 2.05 -4.50
CA GLU A 224 4.14 1.34 -3.35
C GLU A 224 3.92 -0.17 -3.47
N VAL A 225 4.80 -0.94 -2.90
CA VAL A 225 4.67 -2.40 -2.92
C VAL A 225 4.84 -2.99 -1.53
N LEU A 226 3.82 -3.77 -1.10
CA LEU A 226 3.87 -4.56 0.13
C LEU A 226 4.32 -3.76 1.37
N THR A 227 3.79 -2.55 1.49
CA THR A 227 3.99 -1.72 2.68
C THR A 227 2.89 -1.98 3.71
N ALA A 228 3.08 -1.46 4.91
CA ALA A 228 2.06 -1.49 5.95
C ALA A 228 0.83 -0.60 5.64
N ASP A 229 0.85 0.19 4.56
CA ASP A 229 -0.31 0.94 4.07
C ASP A 229 -1.08 0.22 2.96
N SER A 230 -0.38 -0.46 2.05
CA SER A 230 -0.98 -1.22 0.95
C SER A 230 -1.31 -2.67 1.30
N SER A 231 -0.88 -3.16 2.45
CA SER A 231 -1.01 -4.56 2.87
C SER A 231 -1.45 -4.68 4.32
N ARG A 232 -2.08 -5.80 4.68
CA ARG A 232 -2.27 -6.19 6.07
C ARG A 232 -1.20 -7.17 6.49
N PHE A 233 -0.37 -6.74 7.44
CA PHE A 233 0.69 -7.54 8.03
C PHE A 233 0.31 -7.95 9.45
N TRP A 234 0.28 -9.25 9.70
CA TRP A 234 -0.03 -9.80 11.02
C TRP A 234 1.18 -10.51 11.62
N PRO A 235 1.40 -10.39 12.94
CA PRO A 235 2.36 -11.23 13.63
C PRO A 235 1.90 -12.69 13.59
N ALA A 236 2.75 -13.59 13.09
CA ALA A 236 2.40 -15.01 12.97
C ALA A 236 2.21 -15.69 14.32
N ASP A 237 2.90 -15.21 15.35
CA ASP A 237 2.86 -15.76 16.74
C ASP A 237 1.55 -15.47 17.49
N SER A 238 0.80 -14.45 17.08
CA SER A 238 -0.46 -14.03 17.71
C SER A 238 -1.67 -14.13 16.77
N TYR A 239 -1.47 -14.69 15.58
CA TYR A 239 -2.54 -14.89 14.60
C TYR A 239 -3.53 -15.99 15.09
N GLN A 240 -4.82 -15.66 14.99
CA GLN A 240 -5.93 -16.61 15.23
C GLN A 240 -7.07 -16.29 14.24
N PRO A 241 -7.67 -17.31 13.58
CA PRO A 241 -8.90 -17.11 12.82
C PRO A 241 -10.09 -16.83 13.75
N GLY A 242 -11.13 -16.21 13.21
CA GLY A 242 -12.36 -15.87 13.95
C GLY A 242 -12.36 -14.50 14.62
N ILE A 243 -11.22 -13.83 14.67
CA ILE A 243 -11.06 -12.46 15.22
C ILE A 243 -10.29 -11.58 14.25
N SER A 244 -10.33 -10.26 14.45
CA SER A 244 -9.41 -9.36 13.76
C SER A 244 -8.02 -9.48 14.40
N PRO A 245 -7.00 -10.00 13.68
CA PRO A 245 -5.67 -10.19 14.27
C PRO A 245 -5.01 -8.85 14.62
N PRO A 246 -4.09 -8.84 15.61
CA PRO A 246 -3.16 -7.73 15.76
C PRO A 246 -2.43 -7.45 14.45
N SER A 247 -2.11 -6.19 14.18
CA SER A 247 -1.53 -5.79 12.91
C SER A 247 -0.34 -4.86 13.10
N PHE A 248 0.59 -4.87 12.12
CA PHE A 248 1.72 -3.95 12.05
C PHE A 248 1.39 -2.67 11.28
N ASP A 249 0.12 -2.45 10.97
CA ASP A 249 -0.35 -1.30 10.22
C ASP A 249 -1.07 -0.27 11.12
N LYS A 250 -1.92 0.53 10.51
CA LYS A 250 -2.74 1.57 11.15
C LYS A 250 -3.94 1.04 11.95
N GLN A 251 -3.93 -0.23 12.38
CA GLN A 251 -5.06 -0.80 13.11
C GLN A 251 -5.31 -0.10 14.45
N PHE A 252 -4.24 0.31 15.16
CA PHE A 252 -4.39 1.11 16.38
C PHE A 252 -5.16 2.41 16.16
N VAL A 253 -4.90 3.09 15.05
CA VAL A 253 -5.66 4.30 14.68
C VAL A 253 -7.09 3.95 14.36
N ARG A 254 -7.33 2.88 13.58
CA ARG A 254 -8.69 2.47 13.24
C ARG A 254 -9.48 2.08 14.49
N ASP A 255 -8.90 1.29 15.39
CA ASP A 255 -9.54 0.87 16.64
C ASP A 255 -9.90 2.07 17.51
N TYR A 256 -9.00 3.05 17.63
CA TYR A 256 -9.30 4.30 18.33
C TYR A 256 -10.46 5.06 17.66
N LEU A 257 -10.42 5.23 16.34
CA LEU A 257 -11.45 5.96 15.59
C LEU A 257 -12.83 5.28 15.70
N GLU A 258 -12.87 3.94 15.79
CA GLU A 258 -14.12 3.19 15.99
C GLU A 258 -14.71 3.38 17.39
N THR A 259 -13.92 3.85 18.39
CA THR A 259 -14.47 4.20 19.71
C THR A 259 -15.18 5.56 19.72
N LEU A 260 -15.01 6.36 18.66
CA LEU A 260 -15.56 7.71 18.56
C LEU A 260 -16.91 7.72 17.84
N THR A 261 -17.75 8.67 18.22
CA THR A 261 -18.95 9.02 17.43
C THR A 261 -18.54 9.92 16.25
N TRP A 262 -17.89 9.30 15.23
CA TRP A 262 -17.40 10.01 14.05
C TRP A 262 -17.93 9.34 12.78
N GLY A 263 -18.46 10.15 11.87
CA GLY A 263 -19.09 9.68 10.63
C GLY A 263 -18.11 9.23 9.53
N LYS A 264 -16.82 9.07 9.83
CA LYS A 264 -15.76 8.69 8.87
C LYS A 264 -15.65 9.62 7.67
N THR A 265 -15.94 10.90 7.90
CA THR A 265 -15.83 11.97 6.91
C THR A 265 -15.00 13.12 7.49
N ALA A 266 -14.44 13.96 6.61
CA ALA A 266 -13.72 15.16 7.06
C ALA A 266 -14.64 16.14 7.82
N PRO A 267 -14.15 16.84 8.85
CA PRO A 267 -12.77 16.85 9.34
C PRO A 267 -12.42 15.61 10.19
N ALA A 268 -11.14 15.20 10.14
CA ALA A 268 -10.64 14.12 10.96
C ALA A 268 -10.65 14.49 12.46
N PRO A 269 -10.98 13.56 13.38
CA PRO A 269 -10.77 13.78 14.80
C PRO A 269 -9.27 13.79 15.14
N ALA A 270 -8.89 14.45 16.23
CA ALA A 270 -7.52 14.50 16.70
C ALA A 270 -7.05 13.11 17.20
N LEU A 271 -5.80 12.76 16.90
CA LEU A 271 -5.19 11.53 17.39
C LEU A 271 -4.46 11.78 18.72
N PRO A 272 -4.75 11.02 19.77
CA PRO A 272 -3.99 11.07 21.03
C PRO A 272 -2.52 10.70 20.84
N ALA A 273 -1.64 11.31 21.64
CA ALA A 273 -0.19 11.07 21.55
C ALA A 273 0.19 9.58 21.72
N ASP A 274 -0.47 8.87 22.62
CA ASP A 274 -0.23 7.45 22.85
C ASP A 274 -0.66 6.57 21.66
N VAL A 275 -1.70 6.97 20.90
CA VAL A 275 -2.11 6.29 19.66
C VAL A 275 -1.07 6.51 18.56
N ILE A 276 -0.54 7.74 18.44
CA ILE A 276 0.54 8.09 17.51
C ILE A 276 1.80 7.27 17.82
N GLU A 277 2.24 7.24 19.08
CA GLU A 277 3.43 6.51 19.52
C GLU A 277 3.31 5.00 19.28
N LYS A 278 2.18 4.40 19.63
CA LYS A 278 1.92 2.96 19.39
C LYS A 278 1.90 2.63 17.90
N THR A 279 1.28 3.49 17.11
CA THR A 279 1.23 3.33 15.65
C THR A 279 2.63 3.43 15.06
N GLN A 280 3.42 4.44 15.43
CA GLN A 280 4.81 4.59 15.02
C GLN A 280 5.64 3.33 15.36
N ALA A 281 5.51 2.83 16.60
CA ALA A 281 6.22 1.64 17.04
C ALA A 281 5.89 0.42 16.17
N LYS A 282 4.64 0.27 15.72
CA LYS A 282 4.23 -0.83 14.83
C LYS A 282 4.83 -0.72 13.43
N TYR A 283 4.89 0.47 12.86
CA TYR A 283 5.57 0.67 11.58
C TYR A 283 7.08 0.34 11.67
N PHE A 284 7.73 0.75 12.75
CA PHE A 284 9.16 0.46 12.96
C PHE A 284 9.42 -1.02 13.23
N GLU A 285 8.54 -1.68 14.01
CA GLU A 285 8.60 -3.12 14.23
C GLU A 285 8.43 -3.89 12.92
N ALA A 286 7.51 -3.47 12.06
CA ALA A 286 7.26 -4.11 10.78
C ALA A 286 8.50 -4.12 9.88
N ILE A 287 9.16 -2.98 9.69
CA ILE A 287 10.35 -2.90 8.82
C ILE A 287 11.52 -3.68 9.43
N GLU A 288 11.75 -3.58 10.74
CA GLU A 288 12.83 -4.30 11.41
C GLU A 288 12.64 -5.83 11.32
N ARG A 289 11.42 -6.33 11.56
CA ARG A 289 11.12 -7.76 11.39
C ARG A 289 11.30 -8.21 9.94
N LEU A 290 10.77 -7.44 8.99
CA LEU A 290 10.79 -7.79 7.58
C LEU A 290 12.20 -7.84 7.01
N THR A 291 12.99 -6.80 7.25
CA THR A 291 14.33 -6.63 6.66
C THR A 291 15.46 -7.19 7.53
N GLY A 292 15.24 -7.29 8.83
CA GLY A 292 16.29 -7.57 9.83
C GLY A 292 17.14 -6.34 10.18
N GLU A 293 16.82 -5.17 9.63
CA GLU A 293 17.54 -3.93 9.83
C GLU A 293 16.63 -2.87 10.44
N LYS A 294 17.19 -2.03 11.31
CA LYS A 294 16.46 -0.86 11.80
C LYS A 294 16.30 0.18 10.69
N LEU A 295 15.26 1.01 10.83
CA LEU A 295 15.03 2.12 9.93
C LEU A 295 16.31 2.95 9.74
N LYS A 296 16.70 3.12 8.47
CA LYS A 296 17.85 3.98 8.10
C LYS A 296 17.46 5.46 8.24
N ALA A 297 18.38 6.27 8.73
CA ALA A 297 18.16 7.67 9.03
C ALA A 297 17.87 8.54 7.78
#